data_0f2619218e88ab38457670888af9994e
#
_entry.id   0f2619218e88ab38457670888af9994e
#
_cell.length_a   1.000
_cell.length_b   1.000
_cell.length_c   1.000
_cell.angle_alpha   90.00
_cell.angle_beta   90.00
_cell.angle_gamma   90.00
#
_symmetry.space_group_name_H-M   'P 1'
#
loop_
_entity.id
_entity.type
_entity.pdbx_description
1 polymer ?
#
loop_
_entity_poly.entity_id
_entity_poly.type
_entity_poly.pdbx_seq_one_letter_code
_entity_poly.pdbx_strand_id
1 'polypeptide(L)'
;IGAIGDAYSQKNQPKEALDFYVKASQAAKNEFTTPRFLMKAGKTALALGNKADALKYFTEIKDVYDNTPEGQAVDAFIGLAQ
;
A
#
# COMPACT_ATOMS: atom_id res chain seq x y z
N ILE A 1 13.16 4.53 5.26
CA ILE A 1 12.56 3.63 4.28
C ILE A 1 11.36 4.29 3.60
N GLY A 2 10.35 4.69 4.35
CA GLY A 2 9.18 5.35 3.79
C GLY A 2 9.51 6.66 3.08
N ALA A 3 10.50 7.39 3.58
CA ALA A 3 10.91 8.66 2.99
C ALA A 3 11.51 8.49 1.58
N ILE A 4 12.22 7.40 1.34
CA ILE A 4 12.78 7.14 0.01
C ILE A 4 11.66 6.85 -0.98
N GLY A 5 10.68 6.04 -0.60
CA GLY A 5 9.51 5.77 -1.44
C GLY A 5 8.73 7.03 -1.74
N ASP A 6 8.53 7.89 -0.74
CA ASP A 6 7.86 9.18 -0.91
C ASP A 6 8.65 10.11 -1.85
N ALA A 7 9.99 10.06 -1.78
CA ALA A 7 10.83 10.85 -2.68
C ALA A 7 10.66 10.40 -4.14
N TYR A 8 10.59 9.10 -4.40
CA TYR A 8 10.31 8.59 -5.74
C TYR A 8 8.96 9.05 -6.24
N SER A 9 7.94 9.00 -5.38
CA SER A 9 6.59 9.44 -5.72
C SER A 9 6.58 10.91 -6.10
N GLN A 10 7.28 11.76 -5.33
CA GLN A 10 7.36 13.19 -5.59
C GLN A 10 8.09 13.51 -6.90
N LYS A 11 8.99 12.64 -7.33
CA LYS A 11 9.75 12.80 -8.56
C LYS A 11 9.07 12.14 -9.77
N ASN A 12 7.79 11.81 -9.64
CA ASN A 12 7.03 11.13 -10.70
C ASN A 12 7.63 9.78 -11.11
N GLN A 13 8.05 9.01 -10.10
CA GLN A 13 8.56 7.64 -10.31
C GLN A 13 7.67 6.65 -9.55
N PRO A 14 6.39 6.52 -9.93
CA PRO A 14 5.43 5.73 -9.15
C PRO A 14 5.73 4.23 -9.17
N LYS A 15 6.33 3.71 -10.24
CA LYS A 15 6.69 2.29 -10.29
C LYS A 15 7.78 1.95 -9.28
N GLU A 16 8.77 2.81 -9.17
CA GLU A 16 9.86 2.66 -8.21
C GLU A 16 9.33 2.81 -6.79
N ALA A 17 8.43 3.76 -6.57
CA ALA A 17 7.79 3.94 -5.27
C ALA A 17 6.97 2.71 -4.89
N LEU A 18 6.20 2.16 -5.82
CA LEU A 18 5.39 0.96 -5.56
C LEU A 18 6.29 -0.21 -5.17
N ASP A 19 7.34 -0.46 -5.92
CA ASP A 19 8.28 -1.55 -5.64
C ASP A 19 8.89 -1.38 -4.25
N PHE A 20 9.29 -0.16 -3.91
CA PHE A 20 9.86 0.15 -2.61
C PHE A 20 8.85 -0.11 -1.49
N TYR A 21 7.60 0.33 -1.63
CA TYR A 21 6.59 0.13 -0.61
C TYR A 21 6.28 -1.35 -0.40
N VAL A 22 6.21 -2.13 -1.49
CA VAL A 22 5.97 -3.56 -1.39
C VAL A 22 7.11 -4.23 -0.64
N LYS A 23 8.35 -3.93 -1.00
CA LYS A 23 9.52 -4.49 -0.32
C LYS A 23 9.57 -4.09 1.14
N ALA A 24 9.25 -2.82 1.44
CA ALA A 24 9.23 -2.34 2.82
C ALA A 24 8.16 -3.05 3.65
N SER A 25 7.00 -3.34 3.06
CA SER A 25 5.94 -4.05 3.76
C SER A 25 6.32 -5.48 4.10
N GLN A 26 7.23 -6.08 3.33
CA GLN A 26 7.66 -7.47 3.52
C GLN A 26 8.91 -7.60 4.38
N ALA A 27 9.69 -6.53 4.51
CA ALA A 27 11.00 -6.58 5.19
C ALA A 27 10.86 -6.79 6.70
N ALA A 28 9.85 -6.17 7.32
CA ALA A 28 9.59 -6.32 8.76
C ALA A 28 8.08 -6.25 8.96
N LYS A 29 7.45 -7.41 9.02
CA LYS A 29 5.98 -7.47 9.15
C LYS A 29 5.57 -7.17 10.57
N ASN A 30 4.84 -6.09 10.76
CA ASN A 30 4.25 -5.73 12.05
C ASN A 30 3.01 -4.84 11.81
N GLU A 31 2.19 -4.73 12.87
CA GLU A 31 0.91 -4.04 12.76
C GLU A 31 1.03 -2.51 12.69
N PHE A 32 2.23 -1.96 12.89
CA PHE A 32 2.43 -0.52 12.84
C PHE A 32 2.91 -0.05 11.47
N THR A 33 3.84 -0.78 10.85
CA THR A 33 4.46 -0.34 9.60
C THR A 33 3.94 -1.07 8.38
N THR A 34 3.67 -2.37 8.47
CA THR A 34 3.24 -3.16 7.32
C THR A 34 1.93 -2.64 6.71
N PRO A 35 0.84 -2.40 7.49
CA PRO A 35 -0.37 -1.87 6.88
C PRO A 35 -0.18 -0.48 6.27
N ARG A 36 0.69 0.34 6.85
CA ARG A 36 1.00 1.65 6.29
C ARG A 36 1.64 1.54 4.91
N PHE A 37 2.64 0.67 4.77
CA PHE A 37 3.29 0.47 3.47
C PHE A 37 2.37 -0.22 2.47
N LEU A 38 1.55 -1.17 2.91
CA LEU A 38 0.56 -1.80 2.05
C LEU A 38 -0.47 -0.78 1.54
N MET A 39 -0.90 0.14 2.39
CA MET A 39 -1.82 1.21 1.98
C MET A 39 -1.17 2.11 0.92
N LYS A 40 0.08 2.50 1.13
CA LYS A 40 0.81 3.30 0.14
C LYS A 40 0.99 2.53 -1.17
N ALA A 41 1.32 1.25 -1.09
CA ALA A 41 1.46 0.40 -2.28
C ALA A 41 0.14 0.30 -3.04
N GLY A 42 -0.96 0.10 -2.33
CA GLY A 42 -2.27 0.01 -2.96
C GLY A 42 -2.67 1.29 -3.65
N LYS A 43 -2.48 2.43 -2.99
CA LYS A 43 -2.80 3.73 -3.60
C LYS A 43 -1.94 4.00 -4.83
N THR A 44 -0.66 3.66 -4.77
CA THR A 44 0.25 3.83 -5.90
C THR A 44 -0.15 2.92 -7.06
N ALA A 45 -0.52 1.68 -6.76
CA ALA A 45 -0.99 0.74 -7.79
C ALA A 45 -2.27 1.27 -8.47
N LEU A 46 -3.20 1.86 -7.71
CA LEU A 46 -4.39 2.49 -8.28
C LEU A 46 -4.01 3.62 -9.24
N ALA A 47 -3.04 4.45 -8.84
CA ALA A 47 -2.58 5.56 -9.68
C ALA A 47 -1.95 5.07 -10.97
N LEU A 48 -1.34 3.89 -10.96
CA LEU A 48 -0.75 3.26 -12.15
C LEU A 48 -1.77 2.50 -13.00
N GLY A 49 -3.01 2.38 -12.53
CA GLY A 49 -4.04 1.60 -13.23
C GLY A 49 -3.99 0.11 -12.92
N ASN A 50 -3.17 -0.33 -11.97
CA ASN A 50 -3.03 -1.73 -11.59
C ASN A 50 -4.04 -2.09 -10.50
N LYS A 51 -5.32 -2.14 -10.85
CA LYS A 51 -6.38 -2.38 -9.88
C LYS A 51 -6.28 -3.75 -9.22
N ALA A 52 -5.85 -4.77 -9.94
CA ALA A 52 -5.70 -6.12 -9.39
C ALA A 52 -4.66 -6.14 -8.27
N ASP A 53 -3.52 -5.49 -8.47
CA ASP A 53 -2.48 -5.39 -7.45
C ASP A 53 -2.94 -4.53 -6.28
N ALA A 54 -3.60 -3.41 -6.55
CA ALA A 54 -4.15 -2.56 -5.50
C ALA A 54 -5.13 -3.34 -4.62
N LEU A 55 -6.03 -4.09 -5.22
CA LEU A 55 -6.98 -4.91 -4.49
C LEU A 55 -6.27 -5.95 -3.62
N LYS A 56 -5.21 -6.56 -4.14
CA LYS A 56 -4.41 -7.54 -3.39
C LYS A 56 -3.83 -6.90 -2.11
N TYR A 57 -3.23 -5.72 -2.23
CA TYR A 57 -2.63 -5.05 -1.08
C TYR A 57 -3.68 -4.62 -0.07
N PHE A 58 -4.80 -4.06 -0.53
CA PHE A 58 -5.88 -3.63 0.35
C PHE A 58 -6.54 -4.82 1.05
N THR A 59 -6.72 -5.94 0.35
CA THR A 59 -7.31 -7.15 0.93
C THR A 59 -6.41 -7.72 2.03
N GLU A 60 -5.11 -7.68 1.83
CA GLU A 60 -4.17 -8.12 2.88
C GLU A 60 -4.31 -7.28 4.14
N ILE A 61 -4.47 -5.96 4.00
CA ILE A 61 -4.70 -5.08 5.15
C ILE A 61 -5.99 -5.49 5.87
N LYS A 62 -7.05 -5.71 5.12
CA LYS A 62 -8.34 -6.08 5.71
C LYS A 62 -8.29 -7.42 6.43
N ASP A 63 -7.62 -8.42 5.85
CA ASP A 63 -7.60 -9.76 6.39
C ASP A 63 -6.65 -9.92 7.59
N VAL A 64 -5.52 -9.21 7.56
CA VAL A 64 -4.44 -9.41 8.54
C VAL A 64 -4.37 -8.27 9.54
N TYR A 65 -4.68 -7.05 9.12
CA TYR A 65 -4.48 -5.83 9.89
C TYR A 65 -5.77 -5.04 10.08
N ASP A 66 -6.90 -5.73 10.22
CA ASP A 66 -8.21 -5.09 10.33
C ASP A 66 -8.35 -4.22 11.58
N ASN A 67 -7.56 -4.48 12.63
CA ASN A 67 -7.58 -3.70 13.87
C ASN A 67 -6.76 -2.42 13.81
N THR A 68 -6.11 -2.14 12.68
CA THR A 68 -5.30 -0.93 12.52
C THR A 68 -6.14 0.20 11.91
N PRO A 69 -5.69 1.47 12.03
CA PRO A 69 -6.39 2.57 11.35
C PRO A 69 -6.52 2.34 9.84
N GLU A 70 -5.48 1.77 9.21
CA GLU A 70 -5.52 1.43 7.80
C GLU A 70 -6.57 0.36 7.51
N GLY A 71 -6.68 -0.65 8.38
CA GLY A 71 -7.68 -1.72 8.24
C GLY A 71 -9.10 -1.19 8.33
N GLN A 72 -9.34 -0.19 9.17
CA GLN A 72 -10.65 0.42 9.31
C GLN A 72 -11.03 1.29 8.11
N ALA A 73 -10.05 1.87 7.42
CA ALA A 73 -10.28 2.74 6.26
C ALA A 73 -10.26 1.98 4.92
N VAL A 74 -9.73 0.78 4.90
CA VAL A 74 -9.39 0.08 3.67
C VAL A 74 -10.61 -0.30 2.81
N ASP A 75 -11.78 -0.46 3.43
CA ASP A 75 -12.98 -0.86 2.66
C ASP A 75 -13.31 0.14 1.55
N ALA A 76 -13.13 1.44 1.81
CA ALA A 76 -13.34 2.46 0.79
C ALA A 76 -12.38 2.28 -0.39
N PHE A 77 -11.13 1.95 -0.09
CA PHE A 77 -10.11 1.74 -1.12
C PHE A 77 -10.34 0.45 -1.90
N ILE A 78 -10.81 -0.60 -1.22
CA ILE A 78 -11.19 -1.85 -1.91
C ILE A 78 -12.29 -1.56 -2.94
N GLY A 79 -13.28 -0.75 -2.57
CA GLY A 79 -14.31 -0.33 -3.52
C GLY A 79 -13.74 0.36 -4.74
N LEU A 80 -12.74 1.22 -4.56
CA LEU A 80 -12.10 1.92 -5.66
C LEU A 80 -11.29 0.99 -6.58
N ALA A 81 -10.82 -0.14 -6.04
CA ALA A 81 -9.98 -1.08 -6.78
C ALA A 81 -10.79 -2.18 -7.50
N GLN A 82 -12.08 -2.21 -7.31
CA GLN A 82 -12.95 -3.22 -7.95
C GLN A 82 -13.41 -2.82 -9.35
#